data_24884b7162459b0639e17eae22ba5a66
#
_entry.id   24884b7162459b0639e17eae22ba5a66
#
_cell.length_a   1.000
_cell.length_b   1.000
_cell.length_c   1.000
_cell.angle_alpha   90.00
_cell.angle_beta   90.00
_cell.angle_gamma   90.00
#
_symmetry.space_group_name_H-M   'P 1'
#
loop_
_entity.id
_entity.type
_entity.pdbx_description
1 polymer ?
#
loop_
_entity_poly.entity_id
_entity_poly.type
_entity_poly.pdbx_seq_one_letter_code
_entity_poly.pdbx_strand_id
1 'polypeptide(L)'
;HTVAGLYEKQNAGCVSFPRPGFWYEHRNIYSLGALMATRFRLTLAQLNPTVGALAENAAKAQAAWLAARDAGADMVAFGEMFITGYQTQDLVSKPAFATQAMVTIRTLAQSCADGPAIGIGGPLLENGQLSNAYYILQDGAVTATVSKHHLPNTAVFDEKRLFSSAPLSGPYRVGPVRIGTPICEDAWHEDVCETLQESGAEILLVPNGSPYHREKYETRVTLMVARVIETGLPLVYLNMVGGQDDQVFDGGSFVLNPGGALVGRLPMFETALHHIDFEQNTHGWCAVESARAPLPDPLEQDYHAMVLALRDYVQKSGFSKVLVGMSGGIDSALVAALATDALGPENLRCVMLPSVFTSAESLQDATAAAAALGCRLDSLPITPAQTAITQTLAPLMQGQPADVTEENIQSRLRGVMLMALSNKFGEMLLTTGNKSEVAVGYCTIYGDMAGGYNPIKDLYKTRVFDICRWRNAQHRPWMAGPIGAVIPETILTKPPSAELRPDQRDDDSLPPYDILDAILEGLVERDMSIADLVAEGHDGETVRRIEHLLYSSEWKRFQSAPGVRLSQKAFWLDRRYPIVNRWRDRG
;
A
#
# COMPACT_ATOMS: atom_id res chain seq x y z
N HIS A 1 -3.52 26.30 -10.34
CA HIS A 1 -4.88 26.75 -10.76
C HIS A 1 -5.83 25.56 -10.68
N THR A 2 -6.68 25.62 -9.68
CA THR A 2 -7.68 24.68 -9.22
C THR A 2 -8.75 24.43 -10.29
N VAL A 3 -8.96 23.17 -10.68
CA VAL A 3 -10.13 22.70 -11.43
C VAL A 3 -11.08 22.00 -10.44
N ALA A 4 -11.61 22.76 -9.51
CA ALA A 4 -12.61 22.30 -8.55
C ALA A 4 -13.86 23.20 -8.59
N GLY A 5 -14.51 23.31 -9.75
CA GLY A 5 -15.60 24.27 -9.85
C GLY A 5 -16.60 24.09 -10.99
N LEU A 6 -16.85 22.91 -11.51
CA LEU A 6 -17.75 22.73 -12.67
C LEU A 6 -18.73 21.55 -12.59
N TYR A 7 -19.10 21.07 -11.42
CA TYR A 7 -20.11 20.00 -11.30
C TYR A 7 -21.25 20.33 -10.33
N GLU A 8 -21.81 21.52 -10.44
CA GLU A 8 -23.18 21.78 -9.93
C GLU A 8 -23.88 22.73 -10.88
N LYS A 9 -24.81 22.20 -11.65
CA LYS A 9 -26.05 22.76 -12.19
C LYS A 9 -26.36 22.26 -13.60
N GLN A 10 -27.22 21.27 -13.66
CA GLN A 10 -28.22 21.14 -14.73
C GLN A 10 -29.30 20.13 -14.34
N ASN A 11 -30.19 20.56 -13.46
CA ASN A 11 -31.56 20.04 -13.43
C ASN A 11 -32.41 21.00 -14.24
N ALA A 12 -32.82 20.61 -15.44
CA ALA A 12 -33.82 21.32 -16.22
C ALA A 12 -35.00 20.35 -16.49
N GLY A 13 -36.12 20.70 -15.92
CA GLY A 13 -37.36 19.96 -15.94
C GLY A 13 -37.99 19.82 -17.33
N CYS A 14 -38.68 18.71 -17.50
CA CYS A 14 -39.60 18.49 -18.63
C CYS A 14 -40.88 19.31 -18.44
N VAL A 15 -41.13 20.17 -19.41
CA VAL A 15 -42.41 20.91 -19.57
C VAL A 15 -43.33 20.05 -20.44
N SER A 16 -44.48 19.73 -19.91
CA SER A 16 -45.59 19.06 -20.63
C SER A 16 -46.43 20.06 -21.39
N PHE A 17 -46.71 19.80 -22.67
CA PHE A 17 -47.75 20.45 -23.43
C PHE A 17 -48.91 19.48 -23.70
N PRO A 18 -50.19 19.94 -23.60
CA PRO A 18 -51.35 19.09 -23.89
C PRO A 18 -51.75 19.22 -25.39
N ARG A 19 -52.17 18.11 -25.99
CA ARG A 19 -52.91 18.09 -27.27
C ARG A 19 -54.25 17.33 -27.12
N PRO A 20 -55.27 17.75 -27.83
CA PRO A 20 -56.63 17.27 -27.68
C PRO A 20 -56.91 15.95 -28.42
N GLY A 21 -57.88 15.25 -27.93
CA GLY A 21 -58.24 13.89 -28.27
C GLY A 21 -58.88 13.65 -29.63
N PHE A 22 -58.74 12.45 -30.08
CA PHE A 22 -59.69 11.76 -30.95
C PHE A 22 -59.87 10.32 -30.48
N TRP A 23 -61.10 9.91 -30.30
CA TRP A 23 -61.51 8.58 -29.94
C TRP A 23 -61.45 7.65 -31.16
N TYR A 24 -60.71 6.53 -31.04
CA TYR A 24 -60.99 5.29 -31.75
C TYR A 24 -60.66 4.11 -30.87
N GLU A 25 -61.69 3.35 -30.49
CA GLU A 25 -61.62 2.03 -29.88
C GLU A 25 -61.09 1.04 -30.93
N HIS A 26 -59.87 0.51 -30.70
CA HIS A 26 -59.50 -0.81 -31.18
C HIS A 26 -58.87 -1.59 -30.02
N ARG A 27 -59.63 -2.57 -29.51
CA ARG A 27 -59.11 -3.60 -28.64
C ARG A 27 -58.00 -4.39 -29.38
N ASN A 28 -56.76 -4.15 -29.04
CA ASN A 28 -55.69 -5.11 -29.27
C ASN A 28 -55.07 -5.47 -27.93
N ILE A 29 -55.44 -6.67 -27.47
CA ILE A 29 -54.80 -7.36 -26.36
C ILE A 29 -53.43 -7.79 -26.86
N TYR A 30 -52.42 -6.92 -26.72
CA TYR A 30 -51.04 -7.33 -26.66
C TYR A 30 -50.65 -7.30 -25.19
N SER A 31 -50.59 -8.52 -24.57
CA SER A 31 -49.83 -8.67 -23.34
C SER A 31 -48.42 -8.18 -23.63
N LEU A 32 -48.04 -6.98 -23.16
CA LEU A 32 -46.66 -6.64 -22.97
C LEU A 32 -46.15 -7.60 -21.89
N GLY A 33 -45.62 -8.76 -22.31
CA GLY A 33 -44.69 -9.48 -21.49
C GLY A 33 -43.57 -8.47 -21.20
N ALA A 34 -43.45 -8.05 -19.95
CA ALA A 34 -42.26 -7.36 -19.51
C ALA A 34 -41.08 -8.25 -19.94
N LEU A 35 -40.35 -7.85 -20.97
CA LEU A 35 -39.06 -8.46 -21.25
C LEU A 35 -38.27 -8.32 -19.95
N MET A 36 -38.11 -9.41 -19.21
CA MET A 36 -37.19 -9.42 -18.09
C MET A 36 -35.83 -9.01 -18.66
N ALA A 37 -35.29 -7.90 -18.19
CA ALA A 37 -33.97 -7.46 -18.57
C ALA A 37 -32.99 -8.61 -18.30
N THR A 38 -32.17 -8.96 -19.29
CA THR A 38 -31.11 -9.94 -19.09
C THR A 38 -30.19 -9.42 -18.00
N ARG A 39 -29.94 -10.22 -16.97
CA ARG A 39 -29.12 -9.85 -15.83
C ARG A 39 -27.85 -10.67 -15.77
N PHE A 40 -26.82 -10.06 -15.20
CA PHE A 40 -25.54 -10.70 -14.90
C PHE A 40 -25.07 -10.19 -13.53
N ARG A 41 -24.81 -11.08 -12.58
CA ARG A 41 -24.28 -10.72 -11.26
C ARG A 41 -22.82 -11.12 -11.14
N LEU A 42 -21.97 -10.12 -10.92
CA LEU A 42 -20.54 -10.28 -10.68
C LEU A 42 -20.22 -10.05 -9.20
N THR A 43 -19.55 -11.00 -8.56
CA THR A 43 -18.98 -10.82 -7.23
C THR A 43 -17.54 -10.36 -7.34
N LEU A 44 -17.23 -9.23 -6.73
CA LEU A 44 -15.87 -8.69 -6.60
C LEU A 44 -15.24 -9.20 -5.31
N ALA A 45 -14.15 -9.96 -5.41
CA ALA A 45 -13.40 -10.48 -4.28
C ALA A 45 -12.13 -9.65 -4.05
N GLN A 46 -12.26 -8.52 -3.36
CA GLN A 46 -11.17 -7.70 -2.88
C GLN A 46 -10.55 -8.35 -1.64
N LEU A 47 -9.57 -9.22 -1.83
CA LEU A 47 -9.01 -10.06 -0.78
C LEU A 47 -7.49 -9.87 -0.65
N ASN A 48 -6.96 -10.40 0.47
CA ASN A 48 -5.56 -10.32 0.87
C ASN A 48 -4.86 -11.68 0.66
N PRO A 49 -4.26 -11.93 -0.51
CA PRO A 49 -3.45 -13.13 -0.72
C PRO A 49 -2.08 -13.00 -0.04
N THR A 50 -1.47 -14.14 0.25
CA THR A 50 -0.10 -14.21 0.76
C THR A 50 0.81 -14.81 -0.30
N VAL A 51 1.94 -14.17 -0.58
CA VAL A 51 2.91 -14.69 -1.57
C VAL A 51 3.40 -16.07 -1.17
N GLY A 52 3.32 -17.01 -2.11
CA GLY A 52 3.76 -18.39 -1.94
C GLY A 52 2.77 -19.32 -1.22
N ALA A 53 1.74 -18.81 -0.58
CA ALA A 53 0.74 -19.59 0.15
C ALA A 53 -0.38 -20.14 -0.76
N LEU A 54 -0.01 -20.95 -1.77
CA LEU A 54 -0.92 -21.38 -2.84
C LEU A 54 -2.20 -22.04 -2.30
N ALA A 55 -2.06 -22.96 -1.34
CA ALA A 55 -3.19 -23.68 -0.77
C ALA A 55 -4.14 -22.76 0.03
N GLU A 56 -3.58 -21.82 0.81
CA GLU A 56 -4.36 -20.86 1.60
C GLU A 56 -5.07 -19.85 0.69
N ASN A 57 -4.40 -19.38 -0.37
CA ASN A 57 -5.01 -18.48 -1.34
C ASN A 57 -6.14 -19.19 -2.12
N ALA A 58 -5.97 -20.47 -2.48
CA ALA A 58 -7.02 -21.28 -3.07
C ALA A 58 -8.20 -21.49 -2.11
N ALA A 59 -7.94 -21.71 -0.82
CA ALA A 59 -8.99 -21.84 0.19
C ALA A 59 -9.79 -20.52 0.36
N LYS A 60 -9.10 -19.36 0.35
CA LYS A 60 -9.75 -18.04 0.33
C LYS A 60 -10.63 -17.87 -0.92
N ALA A 61 -10.13 -18.30 -2.10
CA ALA A 61 -10.89 -18.24 -3.34
C ALA A 61 -12.13 -19.13 -3.29
N GLN A 62 -12.01 -20.34 -2.78
CA GLN A 62 -13.13 -21.26 -2.61
C GLN A 62 -14.19 -20.72 -1.63
N ALA A 63 -13.78 -20.13 -0.52
CA ALA A 63 -14.70 -19.50 0.43
C ALA A 63 -15.47 -18.33 -0.21
N ALA A 64 -14.79 -17.47 -0.97
CA ALA A 64 -15.44 -16.40 -1.70
C ALA A 64 -16.37 -16.91 -2.81
N TRP A 65 -16.01 -17.99 -3.49
CA TRP A 65 -16.86 -18.66 -4.48
C TRP A 65 -18.14 -19.21 -3.84
N LEU A 66 -18.05 -19.86 -2.67
CA LEU A 66 -19.23 -20.32 -1.93
C LEU A 66 -20.17 -19.16 -1.59
N ALA A 67 -19.64 -18.06 -1.08
CA ALA A 67 -20.44 -16.87 -0.78
C ALA A 67 -21.07 -16.26 -2.05
N ALA A 68 -20.35 -16.24 -3.17
CA ALA A 68 -20.86 -15.78 -4.47
C ALA A 68 -21.99 -16.69 -4.98
N ARG A 69 -21.83 -18.01 -4.87
CA ARG A 69 -22.86 -19.01 -5.22
C ARG A 69 -24.13 -18.81 -4.40
N ASP A 70 -23.98 -18.65 -3.08
CA ASP A 70 -25.13 -18.47 -2.17
C ASP A 70 -25.84 -17.12 -2.42
N ALA A 71 -25.13 -16.13 -2.96
CA ALA A 71 -25.70 -14.86 -3.41
C ALA A 71 -26.29 -14.91 -4.84
N GLY A 72 -26.24 -16.06 -5.51
CA GLY A 72 -26.74 -16.24 -6.87
C GLY A 72 -25.95 -15.46 -7.92
N ALA A 73 -24.63 -15.36 -7.75
CA ALA A 73 -23.75 -14.73 -8.73
C ALA A 73 -23.53 -15.63 -9.95
N ASP A 74 -23.29 -15.02 -11.11
CA ASP A 74 -22.90 -15.72 -12.33
C ASP A 74 -21.37 -15.90 -12.39
N MET A 75 -20.61 -14.98 -11.75
CA MET A 75 -19.15 -15.01 -11.71
C MET A 75 -18.63 -14.42 -10.39
N VAL A 76 -17.51 -14.94 -9.91
CA VAL A 76 -16.66 -14.28 -8.89
C VAL A 76 -15.30 -13.97 -9.49
N ALA A 77 -14.83 -12.73 -9.31
CA ALA A 77 -13.56 -12.26 -9.82
C ALA A 77 -12.58 -11.95 -8.69
N PHE A 78 -11.31 -12.32 -8.90
CA PHE A 78 -10.18 -12.06 -8.03
C PHE A 78 -9.15 -11.14 -8.70
N GLY A 79 -8.23 -10.57 -7.93
CA GLY A 79 -7.17 -9.71 -8.45
C GLY A 79 -6.14 -10.45 -9.31
N GLU A 80 -5.24 -9.65 -9.89
CA GLU A 80 -4.06 -10.11 -10.63
C GLU A 80 -3.19 -11.00 -9.74
N MET A 81 -2.65 -12.11 -10.31
CA MET A 81 -1.74 -13.06 -9.63
C MET A 81 -2.25 -13.56 -8.26
N PHE A 82 -3.56 -13.59 -8.05
CA PHE A 82 -4.15 -13.89 -6.74
C PHE A 82 -3.69 -15.22 -6.15
N ILE A 83 -3.58 -16.27 -6.99
CA ILE A 83 -3.24 -17.61 -6.48
C ILE A 83 -1.83 -17.67 -5.89
N THR A 84 -0.89 -16.92 -6.46
CA THR A 84 0.50 -16.85 -5.99
C THR A 84 0.73 -15.77 -4.96
N GLY A 85 -0.19 -14.80 -4.84
CA GLY A 85 0.07 -13.48 -4.25
C GLY A 85 0.92 -12.62 -5.18
N TYR A 86 1.02 -11.33 -4.90
CA TYR A 86 1.74 -10.34 -5.69
C TYR A 86 2.47 -9.33 -4.77
N GLN A 87 3.78 -8.98 -5.01
CA GLN A 87 4.65 -9.39 -6.11
C GLN A 87 5.47 -10.62 -5.73
N THR A 88 5.49 -11.60 -6.61
CA THR A 88 6.21 -12.86 -6.38
C THR A 88 7.73 -12.74 -6.56
N GLN A 89 8.23 -11.64 -7.12
CA GLN A 89 9.64 -11.43 -7.45
C GLN A 89 10.23 -12.67 -8.18
N ASP A 90 11.49 -13.03 -7.94
CA ASP A 90 12.16 -14.17 -8.57
C ASP A 90 11.56 -15.56 -8.21
N LEU A 91 10.65 -15.61 -7.24
CA LEU A 91 10.00 -16.88 -6.88
C LEU A 91 9.22 -17.46 -8.06
N VAL A 92 8.54 -16.61 -8.86
CA VAL A 92 7.75 -17.05 -10.01
C VAL A 92 8.61 -17.64 -11.13
N SER A 93 9.88 -17.27 -11.23
CA SER A 93 10.83 -17.80 -12.21
C SER A 93 11.24 -19.25 -11.93
N LYS A 94 10.88 -19.80 -10.75
CA LYS A 94 11.08 -21.22 -10.46
C LYS A 94 10.01 -22.07 -11.16
N PRO A 95 10.36 -22.94 -12.13
CA PRO A 95 9.37 -23.72 -12.88
C PRO A 95 8.48 -24.59 -11.98
N ALA A 96 9.05 -25.13 -10.88
CA ALA A 96 8.30 -25.91 -9.91
C ALA A 96 7.18 -25.10 -9.25
N PHE A 97 7.45 -23.83 -8.88
CA PHE A 97 6.47 -22.95 -8.26
C PHE A 97 5.36 -22.57 -9.24
N ALA A 98 5.73 -22.14 -10.46
CA ALA A 98 4.76 -21.80 -11.50
C ALA A 98 3.87 -23.02 -11.87
N THR A 99 4.46 -24.20 -12.02
CA THR A 99 3.72 -25.44 -12.30
C THR A 99 2.75 -25.78 -11.16
N GLN A 100 3.20 -25.68 -9.91
CA GLN A 100 2.34 -25.93 -8.75
C GLN A 100 1.18 -24.93 -8.66
N ALA A 101 1.40 -23.66 -8.97
CA ALA A 101 0.34 -22.65 -9.03
C ALA A 101 -0.72 -23.02 -10.10
N MET A 102 -0.27 -23.44 -11.30
CA MET A 102 -1.18 -23.90 -12.38
C MET A 102 -1.97 -25.15 -11.97
N VAL A 103 -1.34 -26.10 -11.27
CA VAL A 103 -2.03 -27.29 -10.73
C VAL A 103 -3.06 -26.86 -9.69
N THR A 104 -2.73 -25.94 -8.79
CA THR A 104 -3.65 -25.42 -7.78
C THR A 104 -4.88 -24.76 -8.43
N ILE A 105 -4.71 -23.97 -9.49
CA ILE A 105 -5.82 -23.37 -10.25
C ILE A 105 -6.72 -24.44 -10.86
N ARG A 106 -6.15 -25.50 -11.47
CA ARG A 106 -6.95 -26.61 -12.04
C ARG A 106 -7.70 -27.38 -10.96
N THR A 107 -7.08 -27.60 -9.79
CA THR A 107 -7.73 -28.24 -8.65
C THR A 107 -8.88 -27.38 -8.12
N LEU A 108 -8.68 -26.05 -8.04
CA LEU A 108 -9.74 -25.11 -7.67
C LEU A 108 -10.91 -25.18 -8.66
N ALA A 109 -10.65 -25.23 -9.98
CA ALA A 109 -11.69 -25.39 -10.99
C ALA A 109 -12.54 -26.63 -10.72
N GLN A 110 -11.90 -27.79 -10.49
CA GLN A 110 -12.58 -29.05 -10.21
C GLN A 110 -13.42 -28.99 -8.92
N SER A 111 -12.91 -28.31 -7.89
CA SER A 111 -13.59 -28.18 -6.60
C SER A 111 -14.77 -27.21 -6.64
N CYS A 112 -14.84 -26.34 -7.65
CA CYS A 112 -15.84 -25.29 -7.83
C CYS A 112 -16.63 -25.48 -9.14
N ALA A 113 -16.98 -26.73 -9.50
CA ALA A 113 -17.62 -27.05 -10.76
C ALA A 113 -19.09 -26.59 -10.84
N ASP A 114 -19.83 -26.73 -9.74
CA ASP A 114 -21.30 -26.53 -9.71
C ASP A 114 -21.66 -25.15 -9.12
N GLY A 115 -21.40 -24.08 -9.87
CA GLY A 115 -21.70 -22.72 -9.38
C GLY A 115 -21.19 -21.61 -10.31
N PRO A 116 -20.98 -20.42 -9.78
CA PRO A 116 -20.52 -19.29 -10.59
C PRO A 116 -19.16 -19.53 -11.22
N ALA A 117 -18.93 -18.95 -12.40
CA ALA A 117 -17.60 -18.91 -12.99
C ALA A 117 -16.59 -18.21 -12.06
N ILE A 118 -15.33 -18.58 -12.17
CA ILE A 118 -14.24 -17.95 -11.43
C ILE A 118 -13.30 -17.25 -12.41
N GLY A 119 -13.00 -15.96 -12.16
CA GLY A 119 -11.88 -15.27 -12.81
C GLY A 119 -10.74 -15.09 -11.80
N ILE A 120 -9.55 -15.65 -12.04
CA ILE A 120 -8.45 -15.65 -11.08
C ILE A 120 -7.09 -15.48 -11.73
N GLY A 121 -6.26 -14.58 -11.17
CA GLY A 121 -4.89 -14.33 -11.62
C GLY A 121 -3.88 -15.38 -11.14
N GLY A 122 -2.93 -15.72 -12.01
CA GLY A 122 -1.81 -16.63 -11.72
C GLY A 122 -0.82 -16.74 -12.87
N PRO A 123 0.34 -17.40 -12.68
CA PRO A 123 1.33 -17.56 -13.73
C PRO A 123 0.88 -18.61 -14.76
N LEU A 124 1.25 -18.39 -16.02
CA LEU A 124 1.12 -19.37 -17.11
C LEU A 124 2.52 -19.71 -17.62
N LEU A 125 2.92 -20.97 -17.46
CA LEU A 125 4.17 -21.50 -18.01
C LEU A 125 3.85 -22.45 -19.16
N GLU A 126 4.09 -21.99 -20.40
CA GLU A 126 3.89 -22.78 -21.62
C GLU A 126 5.08 -22.63 -22.56
N ASN A 127 5.55 -23.73 -23.13
CA ASN A 127 6.67 -23.77 -24.09
C ASN A 127 7.95 -23.07 -23.60
N GLY A 128 8.19 -23.06 -22.27
CA GLY A 128 9.32 -22.40 -21.65
C GLY A 128 9.14 -20.88 -21.48
N GLN A 129 8.01 -20.32 -21.86
CA GLN A 129 7.65 -18.92 -21.63
C GLN A 129 6.75 -18.80 -20.41
N LEU A 130 7.03 -17.82 -19.56
CA LEU A 130 6.27 -17.50 -18.37
C LEU A 130 5.50 -16.20 -18.60
N SER A 131 4.18 -16.23 -18.39
CA SER A 131 3.29 -15.09 -18.55
C SER A 131 2.53 -14.81 -17.25
N ASN A 132 2.22 -13.54 -16.99
CA ASN A 132 1.21 -13.12 -16.04
C ASN A 132 -0.16 -13.31 -16.69
N ALA A 133 -1.02 -14.17 -16.13
CA ALA A 133 -2.25 -14.60 -16.78
C ALA A 133 -3.47 -14.54 -15.85
N TYR A 134 -4.63 -14.45 -16.47
CA TYR A 134 -5.94 -14.51 -15.82
C TYR A 134 -6.74 -15.68 -16.36
N TYR A 135 -7.13 -16.58 -15.49
CA TYR A 135 -7.82 -17.84 -15.81
C TYR A 135 -9.32 -17.70 -15.58
N ILE A 136 -10.09 -18.24 -16.51
CA ILE A 136 -11.55 -18.36 -16.39
C ILE A 136 -11.89 -19.83 -16.18
N LEU A 137 -12.49 -20.12 -15.03
CA LEU A 137 -12.85 -21.47 -14.61
C LEU A 137 -14.38 -21.59 -14.67
N GLN A 138 -14.86 -22.55 -15.41
CA GLN A 138 -16.30 -22.87 -15.53
C GLN A 138 -16.46 -24.39 -15.63
N ASP A 139 -17.53 -24.91 -15.06
CA ASP A 139 -17.91 -26.33 -15.19
C ASP A 139 -16.77 -27.31 -14.84
N GLY A 140 -15.97 -26.98 -13.86
CA GLY A 140 -14.86 -27.80 -13.38
C GLY A 140 -13.57 -27.72 -14.22
N ALA A 141 -13.48 -26.84 -15.20
CA ALA A 141 -12.37 -26.73 -16.13
C ALA A 141 -11.90 -25.27 -16.32
N VAL A 142 -10.66 -25.11 -16.81
CA VAL A 142 -10.19 -23.83 -17.35
C VAL A 142 -10.77 -23.68 -18.77
N THR A 143 -11.68 -22.73 -18.96
CA THR A 143 -12.36 -22.52 -20.25
C THR A 143 -11.73 -21.42 -21.11
N ALA A 144 -11.02 -20.48 -20.46
CA ALA A 144 -10.25 -19.44 -21.15
C ALA A 144 -9.06 -19.00 -20.29
N THR A 145 -8.02 -18.48 -20.95
CA THR A 145 -6.86 -17.86 -20.30
C THR A 145 -6.51 -16.59 -21.08
N VAL A 146 -6.38 -15.48 -20.35
CA VAL A 146 -5.94 -14.19 -20.88
C VAL A 146 -4.53 -13.95 -20.34
N SER A 147 -3.57 -13.63 -21.19
CA SER A 147 -2.20 -13.30 -20.78
C SER A 147 -1.93 -11.81 -20.96
N LYS A 148 -1.24 -11.22 -19.99
CA LYS A 148 -0.92 -9.79 -19.94
C LYS A 148 -0.06 -9.36 -21.12
N HIS A 149 -0.45 -8.27 -21.77
CA HIS A 149 0.25 -7.72 -22.94
C HIS A 149 1.29 -6.68 -22.51
N HIS A 150 0.88 -5.67 -21.76
CA HIS A 150 1.76 -4.62 -21.25
C HIS A 150 2.35 -4.99 -19.89
N LEU A 151 3.67 -5.08 -19.82
CA LEU A 151 4.41 -5.43 -18.62
C LEU A 151 5.03 -4.17 -18.02
N PRO A 152 4.60 -3.71 -16.83
CA PRO A 152 5.17 -2.54 -16.17
C PRO A 152 6.64 -2.80 -15.78
N ASN A 153 7.48 -1.78 -15.98
CA ASN A 153 8.91 -1.85 -15.66
C ASN A 153 9.42 -0.52 -15.11
N THR A 154 8.59 0.16 -14.35
CA THR A 154 8.86 1.46 -13.71
C THR A 154 8.47 1.42 -12.24
N ALA A 155 9.02 2.31 -11.44
CA ALA A 155 8.80 2.37 -10.00
C ALA A 155 9.06 1.01 -9.32
N VAL A 156 8.06 0.47 -8.61
CA VAL A 156 8.15 -0.82 -7.90
C VAL A 156 8.04 -2.05 -8.82
N PHE A 157 7.74 -1.86 -10.10
CA PHE A 157 7.51 -2.95 -11.03
C PHE A 157 8.76 -3.32 -11.83
N ASP A 158 8.96 -4.62 -12.04
CA ASP A 158 10.06 -5.20 -12.82
C ASP A 158 9.56 -6.43 -13.61
N GLU A 159 8.35 -6.33 -14.19
CA GLU A 159 7.70 -7.48 -14.82
C GLU A 159 8.36 -7.93 -16.12
N LYS A 160 8.99 -7.01 -16.88
CA LYS A 160 9.71 -7.38 -18.10
C LYS A 160 10.88 -8.33 -17.87
N ARG A 161 11.42 -8.38 -16.67
CA ARG A 161 12.46 -9.33 -16.25
C ARG A 161 11.89 -10.71 -15.96
N LEU A 162 10.64 -10.79 -15.52
CA LEU A 162 10.03 -12.00 -15.00
C LEU A 162 9.11 -12.68 -16.01
N PHE A 163 8.38 -11.90 -16.80
CA PHE A 163 7.33 -12.40 -17.69
C PHE A 163 7.59 -12.04 -19.15
N SER A 164 7.02 -12.85 -20.03
CA SER A 164 6.94 -12.57 -21.45
C SER A 164 5.64 -11.85 -21.78
N SER A 165 5.71 -10.77 -22.58
CA SER A 165 4.53 -10.10 -23.13
C SER A 165 3.78 -11.07 -24.07
N ALA A 166 2.46 -11.07 -23.96
CA ALA A 166 1.59 -11.90 -24.79
C ALA A 166 0.95 -11.09 -25.93
N PRO A 167 0.48 -11.74 -27.00
CA PRO A 167 -0.42 -11.11 -27.97
C PRO A 167 -1.71 -10.63 -27.30
N LEU A 168 -2.38 -9.66 -27.93
CA LEU A 168 -3.70 -9.19 -27.49
C LEU A 168 -4.71 -10.34 -27.50
N SER A 169 -5.46 -10.49 -26.40
CA SER A 169 -6.47 -11.53 -26.22
C SER A 169 -7.86 -10.99 -26.55
N GLY A 170 -8.73 -11.85 -27.09
CA GLY A 170 -10.15 -11.51 -27.27
C GLY A 170 -10.98 -11.73 -25.99
N PRO A 171 -12.24 -11.27 -26.00
CA PRO A 171 -13.16 -11.47 -24.88
C PRO A 171 -13.61 -12.95 -24.80
N TYR A 172 -13.91 -13.39 -23.59
CA TYR A 172 -14.50 -14.69 -23.28
C TYR A 172 -15.95 -14.55 -22.82
N ARG A 173 -16.70 -15.66 -22.83
CA ARG A 173 -18.12 -15.68 -22.45
C ARG A 173 -18.35 -16.26 -21.06
N VAL A 174 -19.16 -15.56 -20.25
CA VAL A 174 -19.72 -16.08 -18.99
C VAL A 174 -21.22 -15.82 -19.02
N GLY A 175 -22.01 -16.89 -19.01
CA GLY A 175 -23.46 -16.76 -19.17
C GLY A 175 -23.87 -15.94 -20.41
N PRO A 176 -24.67 -14.87 -20.25
CA PRO A 176 -25.11 -14.04 -21.38
C PRO A 176 -24.05 -13.03 -21.84
N VAL A 177 -22.97 -12.78 -21.10
CA VAL A 177 -22.06 -11.64 -21.27
C VAL A 177 -20.73 -12.08 -21.90
N ARG A 178 -20.17 -11.22 -22.77
CA ARG A 178 -18.78 -11.32 -23.26
C ARG A 178 -17.92 -10.32 -22.49
N ILE A 179 -16.97 -10.85 -21.71
CA ILE A 179 -16.11 -10.07 -20.82
C ILE A 179 -14.72 -9.89 -21.46
N GLY A 180 -14.25 -8.66 -21.56
CA GLY A 180 -12.87 -8.32 -21.87
C GLY A 180 -12.08 -8.12 -20.58
N THR A 181 -10.88 -8.70 -20.49
CA THR A 181 -10.06 -8.59 -19.27
C THR A 181 -8.68 -8.03 -19.60
N PRO A 182 -8.53 -6.70 -19.62
CA PRO A 182 -7.22 -6.06 -19.60
C PRO A 182 -6.62 -6.22 -18.18
N ILE A 183 -5.42 -6.80 -18.06
CA ILE A 183 -4.81 -7.10 -16.77
C ILE A 183 -3.97 -5.90 -16.31
N CYS A 184 -4.41 -5.20 -15.27
CA CYS A 184 -3.69 -4.11 -14.58
C CYS A 184 -3.11 -3.08 -15.56
N GLU A 185 -1.80 -3.15 -15.90
CA GLU A 185 -1.09 -2.24 -16.82
C GLU A 185 -1.75 -2.19 -18.21
N ASP A 186 -2.36 -3.28 -18.67
CA ASP A 186 -3.06 -3.29 -19.96
C ASP A 186 -4.13 -2.20 -20.06
N ALA A 187 -4.82 -1.89 -18.96
CA ALA A 187 -5.84 -0.85 -18.92
C ALA A 187 -5.27 0.58 -18.82
N TRP A 188 -3.96 0.74 -18.62
CA TRP A 188 -3.30 2.05 -18.66
C TRP A 188 -3.06 2.52 -20.10
N HIS A 189 -3.07 1.59 -21.05
CA HIS A 189 -2.92 1.82 -22.48
C HIS A 189 -4.26 1.67 -23.18
N GLU A 190 -4.45 2.42 -24.27
CA GLU A 190 -5.72 2.41 -25.02
C GLU A 190 -5.92 1.14 -25.86
N ASP A 191 -4.85 0.64 -26.48
CA ASP A 191 -4.83 -0.42 -27.49
C ASP A 191 -5.50 -1.73 -27.04
N VAL A 192 -5.29 -2.16 -25.78
CA VAL A 192 -5.88 -3.41 -25.25
C VAL A 192 -7.39 -3.26 -25.08
N CYS A 193 -7.85 -2.15 -24.48
CA CYS A 193 -9.26 -1.91 -24.22
C CYS A 193 -10.05 -1.71 -25.54
N GLU A 194 -9.50 -0.99 -26.52
CA GLU A 194 -10.08 -0.81 -27.85
C GLU A 194 -10.19 -2.13 -28.61
N THR A 195 -9.10 -2.92 -28.64
CA THR A 195 -9.11 -4.26 -29.28
C THR A 195 -10.17 -5.18 -28.65
N LEU A 196 -10.33 -5.16 -27.34
CA LEU A 196 -11.36 -5.94 -26.66
C LEU A 196 -12.77 -5.49 -27.06
N GLN A 197 -13.01 -4.18 -27.12
CA GLN A 197 -14.30 -3.62 -27.55
C GLN A 197 -14.60 -3.98 -29.01
N GLU A 198 -13.66 -3.78 -29.94
CA GLU A 198 -13.79 -4.14 -31.36
C GLU A 198 -14.02 -5.64 -31.58
N SER A 199 -13.43 -6.50 -30.72
CA SER A 199 -13.65 -7.94 -30.71
C SER A 199 -14.98 -8.35 -30.06
N GLY A 200 -15.77 -7.38 -29.59
CA GLY A 200 -17.13 -7.55 -29.09
C GLY A 200 -17.19 -7.86 -27.58
N ALA A 201 -16.28 -7.35 -26.77
CA ALA A 201 -16.47 -7.29 -25.34
C ALA A 201 -17.68 -6.39 -25.00
N GLU A 202 -18.37 -6.72 -23.93
CA GLU A 202 -19.57 -6.02 -23.45
C GLU A 202 -19.38 -5.41 -22.08
N ILE A 203 -18.44 -5.96 -21.29
CA ILE A 203 -17.99 -5.45 -19.98
C ILE A 203 -16.46 -5.57 -19.94
N LEU A 204 -15.78 -4.59 -19.37
CA LEU A 204 -14.35 -4.66 -19.07
C LEU A 204 -14.17 -5.01 -17.59
N LEU A 205 -13.45 -6.11 -17.31
CA LEU A 205 -13.01 -6.53 -15.98
C LEU A 205 -11.49 -6.36 -15.90
N VAL A 206 -11.04 -5.43 -15.05
CA VAL A 206 -9.62 -5.09 -14.87
C VAL A 206 -9.13 -5.63 -13.52
N PRO A 207 -8.56 -6.83 -13.46
CA PRO A 207 -7.95 -7.38 -12.26
C PRO A 207 -6.57 -6.73 -12.02
N ASN A 208 -6.31 -6.30 -10.78
CA ASN A 208 -5.12 -5.55 -10.44
C ASN A 208 -4.40 -6.11 -9.20
N GLY A 209 -3.06 -5.95 -9.22
CA GLY A 209 -2.18 -5.92 -8.08
C GLY A 209 -1.50 -4.55 -8.01
N SER A 210 -2.29 -3.49 -7.87
CA SER A 210 -1.80 -2.11 -7.91
C SER A 210 -1.54 -1.60 -6.49
N PRO A 211 -0.25 -1.35 -6.08
CA PRO A 211 0.08 -0.91 -4.75
C PRO A 211 -0.28 0.56 -4.52
N TYR A 212 -0.52 0.86 -3.26
CA TYR A 212 -0.81 2.20 -2.76
C TYR A 212 0.41 3.12 -2.84
N HIS A 213 0.15 4.35 -3.13
CA HIS A 213 0.86 5.54 -2.71
C HIS A 213 -0.14 6.70 -2.68
N ARG A 214 0.20 7.80 -2.03
CA ARG A 214 -0.67 8.99 -1.99
C ARG A 214 -1.11 9.39 -3.40
N GLU A 215 -2.38 9.79 -3.55
CA GLU A 215 -3.00 10.23 -4.82
C GLU A 215 -3.13 9.15 -5.92
N LYS A 216 -2.76 7.89 -5.62
CA LYS A 216 -2.85 6.81 -6.62
C LYS A 216 -4.28 6.49 -7.01
N TYR A 217 -5.22 6.61 -6.06
CA TYR A 217 -6.64 6.32 -6.30
C TYR A 217 -7.22 7.24 -7.37
N GLU A 218 -6.98 8.55 -7.28
CA GLU A 218 -7.43 9.54 -8.24
C GLU A 218 -6.86 9.29 -9.64
N THR A 219 -5.58 8.91 -9.70
CA THR A 219 -4.92 8.54 -10.96
C THR A 219 -5.60 7.33 -11.61
N ARG A 220 -5.90 6.27 -10.83
CA ARG A 220 -6.61 5.07 -11.31
C ARG A 220 -7.99 5.42 -11.87
N VAL A 221 -8.78 6.19 -11.12
CA VAL A 221 -10.13 6.59 -11.54
C VAL A 221 -10.07 7.41 -12.84
N THR A 222 -9.17 8.37 -12.93
CA THR A 222 -9.02 9.23 -14.12
C THR A 222 -8.69 8.40 -15.36
N LEU A 223 -7.75 7.46 -15.26
CA LEU A 223 -7.36 6.58 -16.36
C LEU A 223 -8.50 5.64 -16.78
N MET A 224 -9.20 5.04 -15.82
CA MET A 224 -10.30 4.13 -16.12
C MET A 224 -11.52 4.86 -16.71
N VAL A 225 -11.77 6.11 -16.31
CA VAL A 225 -12.77 6.97 -16.96
C VAL A 225 -12.41 7.19 -18.43
N ALA A 226 -11.13 7.44 -18.76
CA ALA A 226 -10.69 7.55 -20.15
C ALA A 226 -11.01 6.27 -20.94
N ARG A 227 -10.68 5.08 -20.40
CA ARG A 227 -10.99 3.77 -21.03
C ARG A 227 -12.50 3.57 -21.27
N VAL A 228 -13.32 3.98 -20.31
CA VAL A 228 -14.79 3.92 -20.43
C VAL A 228 -15.32 4.86 -21.53
N ILE A 229 -14.76 6.06 -21.62
CA ILE A 229 -15.15 7.05 -22.64
C ILE A 229 -14.77 6.56 -24.05
N GLU A 230 -13.58 6.00 -24.22
CA GLU A 230 -13.06 5.47 -25.50
C GLU A 230 -13.87 4.26 -25.98
N THR A 231 -14.14 3.30 -25.10
CA THR A 231 -14.79 2.04 -25.46
C THR A 231 -16.33 2.10 -25.40
N GLY A 232 -16.90 3.03 -24.64
CA GLY A 232 -18.33 3.06 -24.33
C GLY A 232 -18.82 1.89 -23.46
N LEU A 233 -17.91 1.07 -22.87
CA LEU A 233 -18.25 -0.09 -22.08
C LEU A 233 -18.25 0.21 -20.57
N PRO A 234 -19.10 -0.47 -19.76
CA PRO A 234 -18.95 -0.45 -18.33
C PRO A 234 -17.64 -1.15 -17.91
N LEU A 235 -17.01 -0.65 -16.86
CA LEU A 235 -15.71 -1.13 -16.40
C LEU A 235 -15.73 -1.44 -14.90
N VAL A 236 -15.18 -2.59 -14.56
CA VAL A 236 -14.92 -3.03 -13.18
C VAL A 236 -13.42 -2.98 -12.93
N TYR A 237 -12.97 -2.11 -12.04
CA TYR A 237 -11.60 -2.08 -11.53
C TYR A 237 -11.55 -2.87 -10.22
N LEU A 238 -10.92 -4.04 -10.24
CA LEU A 238 -10.80 -4.91 -9.06
C LEU A 238 -9.35 -4.95 -8.60
N ASN A 239 -9.06 -4.40 -7.42
CA ASN A 239 -7.73 -4.42 -6.82
C ASN A 239 -7.68 -5.38 -5.63
N MET A 240 -6.49 -5.93 -5.34
CA MET A 240 -6.26 -6.67 -4.11
C MET A 240 -6.05 -5.72 -2.92
N VAL A 241 -6.06 -6.27 -1.71
CA VAL A 241 -5.79 -5.54 -0.46
C VAL A 241 -4.74 -6.30 0.35
N GLY A 242 -3.98 -5.61 1.19
CA GLY A 242 -3.03 -6.21 2.13
C GLY A 242 -1.60 -5.73 1.98
N GLY A 243 -0.78 -5.98 2.99
CA GLY A 243 0.66 -5.71 2.99
C GLY A 243 1.48 -6.87 2.43
N GLN A 244 2.52 -6.56 1.67
CA GLN A 244 3.51 -7.52 1.18
C GLN A 244 4.86 -6.83 1.06
N ASP A 245 5.83 -7.26 1.88
CA ASP A 245 7.16 -6.67 1.97
C ASP A 245 7.10 -5.15 2.28
N ASP A 246 7.56 -4.30 1.40
CA ASP A 246 7.51 -2.84 1.50
C ASP A 246 6.30 -2.20 0.79
N GLN A 247 5.38 -3.02 0.28
CA GLN A 247 4.20 -2.54 -0.42
C GLN A 247 2.93 -2.80 0.38
N VAL A 248 1.94 -1.96 0.18
CA VAL A 248 0.58 -2.16 0.65
C VAL A 248 -0.39 -1.96 -0.50
N PHE A 249 -1.32 -2.89 -0.65
CA PHE A 249 -2.40 -2.82 -1.63
C PHE A 249 -3.64 -2.29 -0.92
N ASP A 250 -4.20 -1.24 -1.46
CA ASP A 250 -5.26 -0.48 -0.81
C ASP A 250 -6.69 -0.93 -1.15
N GLY A 251 -6.84 -1.91 -2.05
CA GLY A 251 -8.17 -2.26 -2.53
C GLY A 251 -8.82 -1.08 -3.25
N GLY A 252 -9.87 -0.52 -2.67
CA GLY A 252 -10.57 0.63 -3.24
C GLY A 252 -11.16 0.34 -4.63
N SER A 253 -11.51 -0.92 -4.89
CA SER A 253 -12.12 -1.37 -6.15
C SER A 253 -13.36 -0.55 -6.48
N PHE A 254 -13.63 -0.34 -7.77
CA PHE A 254 -14.75 0.49 -8.20
C PHE A 254 -15.36 0.03 -9.53
N VAL A 255 -16.57 0.52 -9.79
CA VAL A 255 -17.32 0.22 -11.01
C VAL A 255 -17.75 1.52 -11.68
N LEU A 256 -17.49 1.61 -12.98
CA LEU A 256 -17.87 2.73 -13.83
C LEU A 256 -18.88 2.27 -14.89
N ASN A 257 -19.92 3.07 -15.12
CA ASN A 257 -20.83 2.90 -16.26
C ASN A 257 -20.36 3.70 -17.48
N PRO A 258 -20.88 3.40 -18.68
CA PRO A 258 -20.68 4.20 -19.87
C PRO A 258 -20.87 5.70 -19.58
N GLY A 259 -19.96 6.53 -20.10
CA GLY A 259 -19.90 7.94 -19.76
C GLY A 259 -19.06 8.28 -18.51
N GLY A 260 -18.44 7.29 -17.86
CA GLY A 260 -17.51 7.49 -16.76
C GLY A 260 -18.18 7.67 -15.37
N ALA A 261 -19.49 7.41 -15.26
CA ALA A 261 -20.20 7.51 -13.98
C ALA A 261 -19.76 6.43 -12.99
N LEU A 262 -19.27 6.83 -11.82
CA LEU A 262 -18.95 5.92 -10.72
C LEU A 262 -20.26 5.41 -10.08
N VAL A 263 -20.49 4.09 -10.12
CA VAL A 263 -21.73 3.46 -9.62
C VAL A 263 -21.53 2.50 -8.45
N GLY A 264 -20.30 2.16 -8.11
CA GLY A 264 -19.95 1.34 -6.96
C GLY A 264 -18.53 1.58 -6.52
N ARG A 265 -18.22 1.47 -5.21
CA ARG A 265 -16.87 1.54 -4.66
C ARG A 265 -16.77 0.71 -3.38
N LEU A 266 -15.74 -0.13 -3.32
CA LEU A 266 -15.40 -0.92 -2.14
C LEU A 266 -14.52 -0.10 -1.18
N PRO A 267 -14.45 -0.47 0.12
CA PRO A 267 -13.61 0.22 1.08
C PRO A 267 -12.12 0.11 0.73
N MET A 268 -11.33 1.11 1.12
CA MET A 268 -9.88 1.04 1.06
C MET A 268 -9.32 0.30 2.28
N PHE A 269 -8.22 -0.42 2.09
CA PHE A 269 -7.44 -1.15 3.10
C PHE A 269 -8.20 -2.27 3.85
N GLU A 270 -9.37 -2.64 3.40
CA GLU A 270 -10.19 -3.69 4.00
C GLU A 270 -10.53 -4.77 2.97
N THR A 271 -10.62 -6.03 3.44
CA THR A 271 -11.15 -7.12 2.61
C THR A 271 -12.65 -6.95 2.42
N ALA A 272 -13.14 -7.20 1.22
CA ALA A 272 -14.55 -7.09 0.90
C ALA A 272 -14.97 -8.10 -0.17
N LEU A 273 -16.20 -8.64 0.00
CA LEU A 273 -16.94 -9.30 -1.06
C LEU A 273 -18.12 -8.41 -1.41
N HIS A 274 -18.25 -8.04 -2.67
CA HIS A 274 -19.30 -7.14 -3.13
C HIS A 274 -19.96 -7.65 -4.40
N HIS A 275 -21.29 -7.65 -4.45
CA HIS A 275 -22.05 -8.13 -5.59
C HIS A 275 -22.53 -6.93 -6.41
N ILE A 276 -22.22 -6.94 -7.70
CA ILE A 276 -22.66 -5.93 -8.68
C ILE A 276 -23.60 -6.61 -9.65
N ASP A 277 -24.81 -6.07 -9.78
CA ASP A 277 -25.77 -6.48 -10.80
C ASP A 277 -25.58 -5.63 -12.06
N PHE A 278 -25.51 -6.28 -13.19
CA PHE A 278 -25.56 -5.66 -14.51
C PHE A 278 -26.89 -5.98 -15.18
N GLU A 279 -27.47 -5.01 -15.86
CA GLU A 279 -28.67 -5.17 -16.65
C GLU A 279 -28.41 -4.75 -18.09
N GLN A 280 -28.89 -5.57 -19.03
CA GLN A 280 -28.80 -5.27 -20.43
C GLN A 280 -29.98 -4.40 -20.86
N ASN A 281 -29.70 -3.27 -21.48
CA ASN A 281 -30.66 -2.35 -22.06
C ASN A 281 -30.41 -2.16 -23.55
N THR A 282 -31.12 -1.24 -24.19
CA THR A 282 -31.02 -0.95 -25.63
C THR A 282 -29.66 -0.36 -26.04
N HIS A 283 -28.85 0.10 -25.11
CA HIS A 283 -27.52 0.68 -25.34
C HIS A 283 -26.38 -0.24 -24.93
N GLY A 284 -26.68 -1.44 -24.41
CA GLY A 284 -25.70 -2.41 -23.92
C GLY A 284 -25.87 -2.70 -22.43
N TRP A 285 -24.81 -3.19 -21.80
CA TRP A 285 -24.80 -3.50 -20.38
C TRP A 285 -24.50 -2.28 -19.52
N CYS A 286 -25.19 -2.16 -18.40
CA CYS A 286 -24.94 -1.14 -17.39
C CYS A 286 -24.99 -1.78 -16.00
N ALA A 287 -24.07 -1.42 -15.12
CA ALA A 287 -24.14 -1.79 -13.73
C ALA A 287 -25.25 -1.02 -13.01
N VAL A 288 -25.98 -1.74 -12.17
CA VAL A 288 -26.97 -1.13 -11.26
C VAL A 288 -26.21 -0.38 -10.16
N GLU A 289 -26.73 0.79 -9.78
CA GLU A 289 -26.10 1.58 -8.71
C GLU A 289 -26.00 0.78 -7.41
N SER A 290 -24.83 0.78 -6.80
CA SER A 290 -24.53 0.04 -5.58
C SER A 290 -23.89 0.94 -4.52
N ALA A 291 -23.60 0.39 -3.34
CA ALA A 291 -22.97 1.13 -2.26
C ALA A 291 -21.60 1.69 -2.68
N ARG A 292 -21.34 2.93 -2.28
CA ARG A 292 -20.05 3.61 -2.47
C ARG A 292 -19.42 3.84 -1.10
N ALA A 293 -18.43 3.04 -0.73
CA ALA A 293 -17.68 3.28 0.49
C ALA A 293 -17.07 4.70 0.48
N PRO A 294 -17.07 5.44 1.58
CA PRO A 294 -16.42 6.74 1.65
C PRO A 294 -14.91 6.60 1.44
N LEU A 295 -14.28 7.63 0.86
CA LEU A 295 -12.82 7.70 0.83
C LEU A 295 -12.33 8.23 2.18
N PRO A 296 -11.38 7.57 2.83
CA PRO A 296 -10.73 8.10 4.03
C PRO A 296 -9.99 9.40 3.72
N ASP A 297 -9.83 10.27 4.73
CA ASP A 297 -8.98 11.46 4.56
C ASP A 297 -7.49 11.07 4.36
N PRO A 298 -6.64 11.95 3.82
CA PRO A 298 -5.25 11.60 3.49
C PRO A 298 -4.39 11.16 4.68
N LEU A 299 -4.67 11.61 5.91
CA LEU A 299 -3.95 11.16 7.11
C LEU A 299 -4.43 9.78 7.54
N GLU A 300 -5.74 9.52 7.43
CA GLU A 300 -6.32 8.20 7.65
C GLU A 300 -5.79 7.18 6.66
N GLN A 301 -5.65 7.53 5.38
CA GLN A 301 -5.08 6.64 4.37
C GLN A 301 -3.65 6.24 4.74
N ASP A 302 -2.78 7.20 5.07
CA ASP A 302 -1.40 6.90 5.48
C ASP A 302 -1.36 6.03 6.74
N TYR A 303 -2.17 6.35 7.75
CA TYR A 303 -2.20 5.60 9.01
C TYR A 303 -2.70 4.17 8.80
N HIS A 304 -3.79 3.98 8.07
CA HIS A 304 -4.35 2.66 7.77
C HIS A 304 -3.38 1.82 6.92
N ALA A 305 -2.72 2.44 5.93
CA ALA A 305 -1.68 1.79 5.13
C ALA A 305 -0.54 1.27 6.02
N MET A 306 -0.03 2.08 6.96
CA MET A 306 1.03 1.68 7.88
C MET A 306 0.59 0.56 8.83
N VAL A 307 -0.62 0.63 9.38
CA VAL A 307 -1.18 -0.39 10.27
C VAL A 307 -1.37 -1.71 9.54
N LEU A 308 -1.97 -1.68 8.34
CA LEU A 308 -2.19 -2.87 7.51
C LEU A 308 -0.87 -3.51 7.08
N ALA A 309 0.08 -2.71 6.60
CA ALA A 309 1.39 -3.19 6.17
C ALA A 309 2.16 -3.84 7.32
N LEU A 310 2.20 -3.20 8.49
CA LEU A 310 2.87 -3.73 9.68
C LEU A 310 2.23 -5.04 10.15
N ARG A 311 0.90 -5.08 10.27
CA ARG A 311 0.17 -6.29 10.69
C ARG A 311 0.47 -7.46 9.76
N ASP A 312 0.35 -7.23 8.47
CA ASP A 312 0.55 -8.27 7.46
C ASP A 312 2.02 -8.72 7.40
N TYR A 313 2.98 -7.79 7.45
CA TYR A 313 4.39 -8.13 7.45
C TYR A 313 4.76 -9.02 8.64
N VAL A 314 4.32 -8.67 9.84
CA VAL A 314 4.56 -9.45 11.06
C VAL A 314 3.93 -10.85 10.93
N GLN A 315 2.64 -10.92 10.60
CA GLN A 315 1.89 -12.18 10.56
C GLN A 315 2.35 -13.09 9.41
N LYS A 316 2.53 -12.54 8.19
CA LYS A 316 2.98 -13.31 7.02
C LYS A 316 4.43 -13.80 7.15
N SER A 317 5.26 -13.12 7.96
CA SER A 317 6.61 -13.55 8.31
C SER A 317 6.65 -14.57 9.47
N GLY A 318 5.51 -14.97 10.01
CA GLY A 318 5.40 -15.97 11.08
C GLY A 318 5.65 -15.42 12.49
N PHE A 319 5.71 -14.10 12.67
CA PHE A 319 5.77 -13.47 13.98
C PHE A 319 4.36 -13.14 14.49
N SER A 320 4.22 -13.04 15.81
CA SER A 320 2.97 -12.60 16.46
C SER A 320 3.18 -11.42 17.40
N LYS A 321 4.43 -11.11 17.75
CA LYS A 321 4.80 -10.06 18.71
C LYS A 321 5.92 -9.19 18.16
N VAL A 322 5.93 -7.95 18.62
CA VAL A 322 6.93 -6.96 18.23
C VAL A 322 7.57 -6.28 19.44
N LEU A 323 8.76 -5.76 19.22
CA LEU A 323 9.58 -5.05 20.19
C LEU A 323 9.95 -3.67 19.63
N VAL A 324 9.85 -2.63 20.46
CA VAL A 324 10.20 -1.24 20.09
C VAL A 324 11.10 -0.63 21.16
N GLY A 325 12.18 0.03 20.73
CA GLY A 325 12.95 0.92 21.59
C GLY A 325 12.16 2.23 21.84
N MET A 326 11.72 2.47 23.07
CA MET A 326 10.92 3.63 23.44
C MET A 326 11.83 4.72 24.02
N SER A 327 12.10 5.76 23.23
CA SER A 327 12.99 6.87 23.64
C SER A 327 12.28 8.01 24.38
N GLY A 328 10.95 8.09 24.29
CA GLY A 328 10.18 9.27 24.69
C GLY A 328 10.12 10.36 23.61
N GLY A 329 10.65 10.08 22.41
CA GLY A 329 10.50 10.92 21.21
C GLY A 329 9.30 10.52 20.37
N ILE A 330 8.87 11.42 19.47
CA ILE A 330 7.64 11.29 18.69
C ILE A 330 7.65 10.07 17.74
N ASP A 331 8.80 9.75 17.13
CA ASP A 331 8.90 8.63 16.19
C ASP A 331 8.68 7.29 16.88
N SER A 332 9.34 7.06 18.03
CA SER A 332 9.14 5.85 18.82
C SER A 332 7.71 5.73 19.36
N ALA A 333 7.10 6.86 19.76
CA ALA A 333 5.71 6.90 20.19
C ALA A 333 4.74 6.56 19.06
N LEU A 334 4.96 7.09 17.84
CA LEU A 334 4.16 6.75 16.68
C LEU A 334 4.30 5.27 16.30
N VAL A 335 5.52 4.74 16.25
CA VAL A 335 5.74 3.31 15.95
C VAL A 335 5.09 2.41 16.98
N ALA A 336 5.14 2.77 18.27
CA ALA A 336 4.43 2.03 19.32
C ALA A 336 2.90 2.12 19.16
N ALA A 337 2.35 3.27 18.79
CA ALA A 337 0.92 3.43 18.50
C ALA A 337 0.49 2.58 17.28
N LEU A 338 1.25 2.63 16.18
CA LEU A 338 1.02 1.80 14.99
C LEU A 338 1.06 0.30 15.33
N ALA A 339 2.04 -0.13 16.13
CA ALA A 339 2.17 -1.53 16.54
C ALA A 339 1.00 -1.97 17.42
N THR A 340 0.54 -1.11 18.34
CA THR A 340 -0.63 -1.38 19.18
C THR A 340 -1.91 -1.47 18.35
N ASP A 341 -2.10 -0.55 17.40
CA ASP A 341 -3.28 -0.54 16.53
C ASP A 341 -3.27 -1.70 15.52
N ALA A 342 -2.09 -2.19 15.14
CA ALA A 342 -1.95 -3.31 14.23
C ALA A 342 -2.15 -4.69 14.90
N LEU A 343 -1.63 -4.87 16.13
CA LEU A 343 -1.45 -6.19 16.74
C LEU A 343 -2.13 -6.34 18.11
N GLY A 344 -2.57 -5.26 18.73
CA GLY A 344 -3.04 -5.23 20.12
C GLY A 344 -1.91 -4.95 21.12
N PRO A 345 -2.24 -4.33 22.27
CA PRO A 345 -1.25 -3.92 23.28
C PRO A 345 -0.48 -5.10 23.90
N GLU A 346 -1.09 -6.28 24.00
CA GLU A 346 -0.50 -7.51 24.54
C GLU A 346 0.60 -8.09 23.66
N ASN A 347 0.66 -7.70 22.39
CA ASN A 347 1.64 -8.13 21.40
C ASN A 347 2.78 -7.13 21.19
N LEU A 348 2.78 -6.02 21.93
CA LEU A 348 3.82 -5.01 21.91
C LEU A 348 4.62 -5.00 23.21
N ARG A 349 5.95 -5.07 23.09
CA ARG A 349 6.90 -4.76 24.15
C ARG A 349 7.65 -3.46 23.83
N CYS A 350 7.57 -2.47 24.70
CA CYS A 350 8.41 -1.28 24.67
C CYS A 350 9.58 -1.41 25.63
N VAL A 351 10.77 -0.93 25.25
CA VAL A 351 11.98 -0.98 26.07
C VAL A 351 12.62 0.40 26.10
N MET A 352 12.72 1.00 27.28
CA MET A 352 13.57 2.15 27.51
C MET A 352 15.02 1.72 27.70
N LEU A 353 15.97 2.42 27.07
CA LEU A 353 17.40 2.16 27.16
C LEU A 353 18.14 3.45 27.57
N PRO A 354 17.94 3.91 28.81
CA PRO A 354 18.50 5.19 29.26
C PRO A 354 20.03 5.17 29.36
N SER A 355 20.64 6.31 28.99
CA SER A 355 22.03 6.64 29.26
C SER A 355 22.11 7.76 30.30
N VAL A 356 23.30 8.25 30.59
CA VAL A 356 23.53 9.41 31.47
C VAL A 356 23.01 10.72 30.85
N PHE A 357 22.74 10.75 29.56
CA PHE A 357 22.25 11.93 28.83
C PHE A 357 20.72 11.92 28.65
N THR A 358 20.06 10.80 28.97
CA THR A 358 18.60 10.70 28.83
C THR A 358 17.92 11.56 29.88
N SER A 359 17.09 12.51 29.44
CA SER A 359 16.38 13.44 30.31
C SER A 359 15.29 12.76 31.14
N ALA A 360 15.01 13.31 32.31
CA ALA A 360 13.90 12.84 33.15
C ALA A 360 12.55 12.98 32.44
N GLU A 361 12.40 14.00 31.61
CA GLU A 361 11.22 14.25 30.79
C GLU A 361 11.01 13.12 29.76
N SER A 362 12.05 12.71 29.04
CA SER A 362 11.97 11.59 28.08
C SER A 362 11.57 10.27 28.75
N LEU A 363 12.06 10.01 29.97
CA LEU A 363 11.66 8.83 30.74
C LEU A 363 10.19 8.87 31.17
N GLN A 364 9.72 10.06 31.59
CA GLN A 364 8.31 10.29 31.92
C GLN A 364 7.41 10.14 30.69
N ASP A 365 7.80 10.73 29.57
CA ASP A 365 7.08 10.67 28.30
C ASP A 365 6.95 9.22 27.78
N ALA A 366 8.05 8.45 27.79
CA ALA A 366 8.03 7.05 27.41
C ALA A 366 7.11 6.21 28.31
N THR A 367 7.14 6.48 29.63
CA THR A 367 6.28 5.81 30.60
C THR A 367 4.81 6.15 30.38
N ALA A 368 4.50 7.42 30.17
CA ALA A 368 3.15 7.90 29.94
C ALA A 368 2.56 7.35 28.63
N ALA A 369 3.36 7.33 27.55
CA ALA A 369 2.95 6.76 26.27
C ALA A 369 2.68 5.25 26.36
N ALA A 370 3.56 4.47 26.98
CA ALA A 370 3.35 3.04 27.18
C ALA A 370 2.11 2.74 28.05
N ALA A 371 1.87 3.54 29.08
CA ALA A 371 0.67 3.42 29.91
C ALA A 371 -0.62 3.76 29.14
N ALA A 372 -0.60 4.81 28.32
CA ALA A 372 -1.73 5.20 27.48
C ALA A 372 -2.04 4.13 26.40
N LEU A 373 -1.01 3.50 25.85
CA LEU A 373 -1.14 2.38 24.90
C LEU A 373 -1.56 1.06 25.57
N GLY A 374 -1.38 0.94 26.89
CA GLY A 374 -1.67 -0.29 27.63
C GLY A 374 -0.66 -1.42 27.35
N CYS A 375 0.51 -1.10 26.83
CA CYS A 375 1.54 -2.07 26.49
C CYS A 375 2.59 -2.27 27.59
N ARG A 376 3.33 -3.38 27.52
CA ARG A 376 4.44 -3.67 28.41
C ARG A 376 5.60 -2.68 28.20
N LEU A 377 6.14 -2.14 29.28
CA LEU A 377 7.34 -1.30 29.27
C LEU A 377 8.41 -1.90 30.20
N ASP A 378 9.59 -2.18 29.63
CA ASP A 378 10.79 -2.58 30.37
C ASP A 378 11.81 -1.43 30.36
N SER A 379 12.66 -1.33 31.40
CA SER A 379 13.76 -0.37 31.44
C SER A 379 15.10 -1.09 31.57
N LEU A 380 16.03 -0.80 30.65
CA LEU A 380 17.32 -1.45 30.56
C LEU A 380 18.43 -0.40 30.35
N PRO A 381 19.05 0.12 31.42
CA PRO A 381 20.11 1.14 31.32
C PRO A 381 21.33 0.61 30.54
N ILE A 382 21.83 1.44 29.59
CA ILE A 382 23.02 1.06 28.78
C ILE A 382 24.34 1.41 29.45
N THR A 383 24.35 2.23 30.51
CA THR A 383 25.56 2.77 31.15
C THR A 383 26.59 1.71 31.56
N PRO A 384 26.22 0.55 32.14
CA PRO A 384 27.23 -0.46 32.51
C PRO A 384 27.98 -1.00 31.27
N ALA A 385 27.26 -1.30 30.20
CA ALA A 385 27.85 -1.80 28.94
C ALA A 385 28.68 -0.71 28.24
N GLN A 386 28.20 0.53 28.23
CA GLN A 386 28.92 1.68 27.69
C GLN A 386 30.25 1.89 28.41
N THR A 387 30.26 1.85 29.75
CA THR A 387 31.47 1.98 30.56
C THR A 387 32.47 0.88 30.23
N ALA A 388 32.03 -0.38 30.16
CA ALA A 388 32.90 -1.52 29.84
C ALA A 388 33.55 -1.39 28.46
N ILE A 389 32.79 -0.99 27.41
CA ILE A 389 33.33 -0.79 26.07
C ILE A 389 34.30 0.40 26.02
N THR A 390 33.96 1.52 26.66
CA THR A 390 34.83 2.70 26.72
C THR A 390 36.15 2.36 27.40
N GLN A 391 36.13 1.63 28.51
CA GLN A 391 37.36 1.18 29.17
C GLN A 391 38.19 0.24 28.31
N THR A 392 37.55 -0.67 27.58
CA THR A 392 38.25 -1.61 26.66
C THR A 392 38.94 -0.89 25.52
N LEU A 393 38.34 0.16 24.99
CA LEU A 393 38.86 0.93 23.85
C LEU A 393 39.85 2.04 24.28
N ALA A 394 39.84 2.46 25.54
CA ALA A 394 40.63 3.58 26.03
C ALA A 394 42.13 3.51 25.67
N PRO A 395 42.83 2.33 25.72
CA PRO A 395 44.25 2.27 25.34
C PRO A 395 44.51 2.61 23.87
N LEU A 396 43.52 2.38 22.98
CA LEU A 396 43.64 2.64 21.54
C LEU A 396 43.19 4.04 21.17
N MET A 397 42.35 4.67 22.00
CA MET A 397 41.80 6.01 21.76
C MET A 397 42.51 7.12 22.55
N GLN A 398 43.59 6.78 23.25
CA GLN A 398 44.32 7.73 24.09
C GLN A 398 44.80 8.94 23.29
N GLY A 399 44.42 10.14 23.77
CA GLY A 399 44.82 11.41 23.16
C GLY A 399 43.88 11.88 22.02
N GLN A 400 42.84 11.12 21.69
CA GLN A 400 41.81 11.58 20.73
C GLN A 400 40.70 12.30 21.51
N PRO A 401 40.18 13.43 20.97
CA PRO A 401 39.01 14.08 21.55
C PRO A 401 37.75 13.22 21.35
N ALA A 402 36.76 13.38 22.23
CA ALA A 402 35.43 12.81 22.04
C ALA A 402 34.75 13.39 20.79
N ASP A 403 34.10 12.52 19.99
CA ASP A 403 33.41 12.87 18.77
C ASP A 403 32.14 12.01 18.57
N VAL A 404 31.67 11.87 17.34
CA VAL A 404 30.53 11.02 16.97
C VAL A 404 30.72 9.53 17.35
N THR A 405 31.93 9.11 17.69
CA THR A 405 32.24 7.73 18.10
C THR A 405 31.48 7.35 19.37
N GLU A 406 31.52 8.20 20.40
CA GLU A 406 30.85 7.97 21.69
C GLU A 406 29.32 7.98 21.53
N GLU A 407 28.78 8.83 20.66
CA GLU A 407 27.35 8.84 20.33
C GLU A 407 26.96 7.52 19.63
N ASN A 408 27.71 7.09 18.64
CA ASN A 408 27.47 5.87 17.90
C ASN A 408 27.64 4.58 18.75
N ILE A 409 28.52 4.58 19.74
CA ILE A 409 28.62 3.47 20.71
C ILE A 409 27.31 3.30 21.47
N GLN A 410 26.69 4.39 21.95
CA GLN A 410 25.41 4.34 22.66
C GLN A 410 24.30 3.76 21.77
N SER A 411 24.16 4.27 20.55
CA SER A 411 23.16 3.80 19.60
C SER A 411 23.35 2.30 19.29
N ARG A 412 24.58 1.85 19.02
CA ARG A 412 24.89 0.43 18.76
C ARG A 412 24.63 -0.48 19.95
N LEU A 413 24.93 -0.03 21.18
CA LEU A 413 24.62 -0.78 22.39
C LEU A 413 23.11 -0.98 22.55
N ARG A 414 22.31 0.04 22.28
CA ARG A 414 20.84 -0.08 22.25
C ARG A 414 20.42 -1.13 21.22
N GLY A 415 20.96 -1.08 20.01
CA GLY A 415 20.69 -2.07 18.96
C GLY A 415 21.04 -3.50 19.39
N VAL A 416 22.22 -3.73 20.00
CA VAL A 416 22.65 -5.05 20.50
C VAL A 416 21.68 -5.56 21.57
N MET A 417 21.29 -4.73 22.54
CA MET A 417 20.39 -5.13 23.63
C MET A 417 18.98 -5.45 23.11
N LEU A 418 18.45 -4.63 22.21
CA LEU A 418 17.14 -4.87 21.60
C LEU A 418 17.13 -6.14 20.75
N MET A 419 18.17 -6.39 19.94
CA MET A 419 18.31 -7.61 19.17
C MET A 419 18.47 -8.86 20.05
N ALA A 420 19.15 -8.75 21.18
CA ALA A 420 19.24 -9.86 22.14
C ALA A 420 17.87 -10.22 22.72
N LEU A 421 17.04 -9.24 23.06
CA LEU A 421 15.66 -9.45 23.49
C LEU A 421 14.81 -10.05 22.36
N SER A 422 14.89 -9.50 21.15
CA SER A 422 14.23 -10.00 19.96
C SER A 422 14.51 -11.49 19.74
N ASN A 423 15.77 -11.87 19.71
CA ASN A 423 16.19 -13.27 19.54
C ASN A 423 15.72 -14.19 20.69
N LYS A 424 15.78 -13.69 21.93
CA LYS A 424 15.42 -14.49 23.10
C LYS A 424 13.94 -14.78 23.20
N PHE A 425 13.11 -13.83 22.80
CA PHE A 425 11.65 -13.92 22.98
C PHE A 425 10.88 -14.15 21.67
N GLY A 426 11.56 -14.17 20.53
CA GLY A 426 10.90 -14.32 19.22
C GLY A 426 10.01 -13.15 18.86
N GLU A 427 10.36 -11.93 19.30
CA GLU A 427 9.64 -10.69 19.03
C GLU A 427 10.37 -9.93 17.92
N MET A 428 9.65 -9.49 16.86
CA MET A 428 10.28 -8.74 15.77
C MET A 428 10.64 -7.34 16.26
N LEU A 429 11.90 -6.94 16.14
CA LEU A 429 12.33 -5.56 16.45
C LEU A 429 11.86 -4.61 15.34
N LEU A 430 11.13 -3.56 15.71
CA LEU A 430 10.75 -2.45 14.83
C LEU A 430 11.73 -1.29 14.99
N THR A 431 12.11 -0.67 13.87
CA THR A 431 12.91 0.56 13.86
C THR A 431 12.01 1.79 13.78
N THR A 432 12.53 2.96 14.15
CA THR A 432 11.75 4.19 14.30
C THR A 432 12.28 5.36 13.44
N GLY A 433 13.17 5.10 12.48
CA GLY A 433 13.71 6.14 11.61
C GLY A 433 12.69 6.61 10.58
N ASN A 434 12.40 7.91 10.52
CA ASN A 434 11.52 8.51 9.53
C ASN A 434 12.24 8.83 8.21
N LYS A 435 11.48 9.22 7.16
CA LYS A 435 12.02 9.49 5.82
C LYS A 435 13.04 10.63 5.81
N SER A 436 12.84 11.68 6.60
CA SER A 436 13.73 12.85 6.68
C SER A 436 15.10 12.45 7.22
N GLU A 437 15.14 11.70 8.32
CA GLU A 437 16.37 11.18 8.93
C GLU A 437 17.09 10.19 8.00
N VAL A 438 16.36 9.27 7.41
CA VAL A 438 16.89 8.26 6.46
C VAL A 438 17.43 8.93 5.20
N ALA A 439 16.81 10.03 4.74
CA ALA A 439 17.26 10.78 3.57
C ALA A 439 18.65 11.39 3.79
N VAL A 440 18.84 12.11 4.87
CA VAL A 440 20.11 12.82 5.17
C VAL A 440 21.13 11.95 5.90
N GLY A 441 20.76 10.71 6.27
CA GLY A 441 21.62 9.76 6.99
C GLY A 441 21.84 10.13 8.45
N TYR A 442 20.90 10.85 9.06
CA TYR A 442 20.87 11.15 10.49
C TYR A 442 20.41 9.91 11.27
N CYS A 443 21.21 8.87 11.19
CA CYS A 443 20.97 7.55 11.78
C CYS A 443 22.30 6.80 11.92
N THR A 444 22.35 5.86 12.87
CA THR A 444 23.53 5.05 13.16
C THR A 444 23.34 3.64 12.63
N ILE A 445 24.24 3.23 11.72
CA ILE A 445 24.25 1.86 11.20
C ILE A 445 24.56 0.86 12.34
N TYR A 446 23.80 -0.24 12.38
CA TYR A 446 23.83 -1.25 13.45
C TYR A 446 23.41 -0.70 14.84
N GLY A 447 22.86 0.51 14.90
CA GLY A 447 22.30 1.12 16.10
C GLY A 447 20.78 1.25 15.99
N ASP A 448 20.27 2.45 15.85
CA ASP A 448 18.86 2.80 15.67
C ASP A 448 18.25 2.27 14.35
N MET A 449 19.11 1.94 13.38
CA MET A 449 18.69 1.27 12.14
C MET A 449 18.48 -0.24 12.29
N ALA A 450 18.84 -0.85 13.45
CA ALA A 450 18.71 -2.28 13.66
C ALA A 450 17.24 -2.68 13.86
N GLY A 451 16.75 -3.62 13.07
CA GLY A 451 15.39 -4.17 13.18
C GLY A 451 14.95 -4.93 11.95
N GLY A 452 13.78 -5.55 12.05
CA GLY A 452 13.18 -6.36 10.98
C GLY A 452 12.21 -5.58 10.08
N TYR A 453 11.65 -4.47 10.59
CA TYR A 453 10.72 -3.64 9.84
C TYR A 453 10.69 -2.19 10.36
N ASN A 454 10.45 -1.25 9.46
CA ASN A 454 10.34 0.19 9.77
C ASN A 454 8.98 0.75 9.31
N PRO A 455 7.99 0.87 10.20
CA PRO A 455 6.63 1.30 9.81
C PRO A 455 6.52 2.73 9.28
N ILE A 456 7.46 3.62 9.64
CA ILE A 456 7.47 5.04 9.29
C ILE A 456 8.59 5.44 8.31
N LYS A 457 9.24 4.45 7.68
CA LYS A 457 10.41 4.65 6.80
C LYS A 457 10.17 5.67 5.67
N ASP A 458 8.93 5.74 5.15
CA ASP A 458 8.56 6.62 4.05
C ASP A 458 7.66 7.80 4.48
N LEU A 459 7.76 8.18 5.76
CA LEU A 459 6.99 9.28 6.34
C LEU A 459 7.93 10.44 6.73
N TYR A 460 7.77 11.61 6.12
CA TYR A 460 8.52 12.82 6.48
C TYR A 460 8.21 13.26 7.92
N LYS A 461 9.16 13.91 8.58
CA LYS A 461 9.04 14.31 9.99
C LYS A 461 7.85 15.22 10.27
N THR A 462 7.58 16.16 9.39
CA THR A 462 6.40 17.03 9.49
C THR A 462 5.11 16.20 9.48
N ARG A 463 5.04 15.20 8.62
CA ARG A 463 3.91 14.28 8.51
C ARG A 463 3.80 13.35 9.73
N VAL A 464 4.90 13.00 10.40
CA VAL A 464 4.89 12.26 11.67
C VAL A 464 4.09 13.03 12.72
N PHE A 465 4.32 14.34 12.86
CA PHE A 465 3.55 15.18 13.80
C PHE A 465 2.06 15.21 13.46
N ASP A 466 1.71 15.37 12.18
CA ASP A 466 0.31 15.41 11.74
C ASP A 466 -0.41 14.09 12.00
N ILE A 467 0.24 12.98 11.70
CA ILE A 467 -0.27 11.63 11.95
C ILE A 467 -0.47 11.37 13.46
N CYS A 468 0.46 11.79 14.30
CA CYS A 468 0.31 11.67 15.75
C CYS A 468 -0.90 12.46 16.28
N ARG A 469 -1.08 13.70 15.82
CA ARG A 469 -2.25 14.53 16.16
C ARG A 469 -3.54 13.89 15.67
N TRP A 470 -3.54 13.39 14.42
CA TRP A 470 -4.68 12.68 13.84
C TRP A 470 -5.04 11.45 14.67
N ARG A 471 -4.07 10.60 15.03
CA ARG A 471 -4.33 9.40 15.85
C ARG A 471 -4.90 9.72 17.23
N ASN A 472 -4.41 10.77 17.87
CA ASN A 472 -4.95 11.22 19.17
C ASN A 472 -6.40 11.72 19.07
N ALA A 473 -6.78 12.32 17.94
CA ALA A 473 -8.11 12.85 17.71
C ALA A 473 -9.08 11.81 17.16
N GLN A 474 -8.59 10.73 16.56
CA GLN A 474 -9.38 9.76 15.81
C GLN A 474 -9.14 8.33 16.30
N HIS A 475 -10.20 7.53 16.30
CA HIS A 475 -10.14 6.08 16.46
C HIS A 475 -11.07 5.43 15.43
N ARG A 476 -10.68 4.27 14.91
CA ARG A 476 -11.46 3.53 13.90
C ARG A 476 -11.64 2.08 14.33
N PRO A 477 -12.71 1.40 13.87
CA PRO A 477 -13.00 0.00 14.26
C PRO A 477 -11.89 -1.00 13.89
N TRP A 478 -11.07 -0.68 12.89
CA TRP A 478 -9.95 -1.53 12.46
C TRP A 478 -8.67 -1.38 13.32
N MET A 479 -8.64 -0.43 14.25
CA MET A 479 -7.55 -0.24 15.23
C MET A 479 -7.75 -1.16 16.44
N ALA A 480 -6.75 -1.98 16.77
CA ALA A 480 -6.78 -2.86 17.93
C ALA A 480 -6.40 -2.15 19.24
N GLY A 481 -5.83 -0.97 19.16
CA GLY A 481 -5.39 -0.18 20.31
C GLY A 481 -6.50 0.58 21.02
N PRO A 482 -6.19 1.26 22.13
CA PRO A 482 -7.19 1.95 22.95
C PRO A 482 -7.76 3.20 22.28
N ILE A 483 -9.00 3.54 22.66
CA ILE A 483 -9.70 4.75 22.21
C ILE A 483 -9.12 5.96 22.93
N GLY A 484 -9.01 7.10 22.24
CA GLY A 484 -8.55 8.38 22.77
C GLY A 484 -7.09 8.66 22.48
N ALA A 485 -6.55 9.70 23.13
CA ALA A 485 -5.18 10.13 22.96
C ALA A 485 -4.20 9.12 23.59
N VAL A 486 -3.31 8.57 22.78
CA VAL A 486 -2.31 7.57 23.18
C VAL A 486 -0.88 8.10 23.14
N ILE A 487 -0.66 9.25 22.51
CA ILE A 487 0.62 9.96 22.45
C ILE A 487 0.52 11.18 23.34
N PRO A 488 1.30 11.30 24.44
CA PRO A 488 1.29 12.45 25.34
C PRO A 488 1.52 13.78 24.61
N GLU A 489 0.85 14.84 25.03
CA GLU A 489 0.98 16.17 24.44
C GLU A 489 2.41 16.74 24.56
N THR A 490 3.12 16.37 25.63
CA THR A 490 4.53 16.73 25.84
C THR A 490 5.41 16.22 24.70
N ILE A 491 5.16 15.00 24.20
CA ILE A 491 5.87 14.43 23.04
C ILE A 491 5.56 15.20 21.74
N LEU A 492 4.33 15.70 21.58
CA LEU A 492 3.91 16.46 20.40
C LEU A 492 4.48 17.87 20.33
N THR A 493 4.87 18.41 21.47
CA THR A 493 5.37 19.80 21.60
C THR A 493 6.87 19.90 21.85
N LYS A 494 7.50 18.80 22.30
CA LYS A 494 8.93 18.74 22.58
C LYS A 494 9.76 18.85 21.29
N PRO A 495 10.82 19.69 21.28
CA PRO A 495 11.77 19.70 20.16
C PRO A 495 12.45 18.33 19.98
N PRO A 496 12.59 17.84 18.76
CA PRO A 496 13.28 16.57 18.48
C PRO A 496 14.75 16.60 18.92
N SER A 497 15.19 15.49 19.54
CA SER A 497 16.58 15.30 19.99
C SER A 497 16.93 13.82 20.09
N ALA A 498 18.16 13.46 19.69
CA ALA A 498 18.70 12.11 19.86
C ALA A 498 19.19 11.79 21.28
N GLU A 499 19.40 12.80 22.16
CA GLU A 499 19.87 12.68 23.55
C GLU A 499 21.14 11.79 23.71
N LEU A 500 22.12 11.93 22.82
CA LEU A 500 23.38 11.19 22.84
C LEU A 500 24.54 11.97 23.44
N ARG A 501 24.35 13.31 23.62
CA ARG A 501 25.27 14.26 24.26
C ARG A 501 24.48 15.32 25.04
N PRO A 502 25.15 16.11 25.93
CA PRO A 502 24.46 17.16 26.68
C PRO A 502 23.79 18.19 25.76
N ASP A 503 22.57 18.61 26.10
CA ASP A 503 21.79 19.67 25.45
C ASP A 503 21.65 19.53 23.92
N GLN A 504 21.73 18.31 23.40
CA GLN A 504 21.63 18.02 21.98
C GLN A 504 20.24 18.33 21.43
N ARG A 505 20.20 18.95 20.24
CA ARG A 505 18.99 19.17 19.43
C ARG A 505 19.28 18.77 17.98
N ASP A 506 18.26 18.33 17.26
CA ASP A 506 18.40 17.96 15.85
C ASP A 506 18.73 19.19 14.99
N ASP A 507 18.24 20.39 15.37
CA ASP A 507 18.52 21.67 14.72
C ASP A 507 19.97 22.16 14.91
N ASP A 508 20.77 21.55 15.79
CA ASP A 508 22.22 21.77 15.81
C ASP A 508 22.90 21.28 14.51
N SER A 509 22.32 20.28 13.85
CA SER A 509 22.92 19.57 12.72
C SER A 509 22.10 19.64 11.43
N LEU A 510 20.81 19.91 11.50
CA LEU A 510 19.86 19.95 10.40
C LEU A 510 19.12 21.30 10.39
N PRO A 511 18.62 21.78 9.26
CA PRO A 511 17.67 22.89 9.27
C PRO A 511 16.34 22.46 9.91
N PRO A 512 15.47 23.40 10.30
CA PRO A 512 14.12 23.09 10.77
C PRO A 512 13.41 22.11 9.82
N TYR A 513 12.65 21.16 10.38
CA TYR A 513 12.08 20.05 9.61
C TYR A 513 11.10 20.47 8.51
N ASP A 514 10.40 21.60 8.67
CA ASP A 514 9.55 22.18 7.63
C ASP A 514 10.37 22.57 6.37
N ILE A 515 11.56 23.13 6.58
CA ILE A 515 12.49 23.49 5.50
C ILE A 515 13.15 22.22 4.94
N LEU A 516 13.61 21.32 5.82
CA LEU A 516 14.26 20.07 5.41
C LEU A 516 13.34 19.23 4.54
N ASP A 517 12.12 19.00 4.98
CA ASP A 517 11.15 18.14 4.30
C ASP A 517 10.72 18.75 2.95
N ALA A 518 10.50 20.07 2.88
CA ALA A 518 10.18 20.75 1.63
C ALA A 518 11.30 20.59 0.58
N ILE A 519 12.56 20.75 0.99
CA ILE A 519 13.72 20.56 0.08
C ILE A 519 13.83 19.09 -0.33
N LEU A 520 13.67 18.14 0.60
CA LEU A 520 13.74 16.71 0.31
C LEU A 520 12.59 16.26 -0.62
N GLU A 521 11.39 16.78 -0.44
CA GLU A 521 10.27 16.52 -1.35
C GLU A 521 10.59 17.01 -2.77
N GLY A 522 11.18 18.20 -2.91
CA GLY A 522 11.62 18.71 -4.20
C GLY A 522 12.68 17.82 -4.86
N LEU A 523 13.75 17.47 -4.11
CA LEU A 523 14.85 16.66 -4.63
C LEU A 523 14.47 15.20 -4.92
N VAL A 524 13.58 14.61 -4.13
CA VAL A 524 13.26 13.16 -4.17
C VAL A 524 11.99 12.89 -4.95
N GLU A 525 10.88 13.56 -4.62
CA GLU A 525 9.58 13.28 -5.24
C GLU A 525 9.44 13.95 -6.61
N ARG A 526 9.89 15.22 -6.72
CA ARG A 526 9.72 16.05 -7.91
C ARG A 526 10.94 16.09 -8.83
N ASP A 527 12.07 15.46 -8.47
CA ASP A 527 13.36 15.48 -9.22
C ASP A 527 13.85 16.89 -9.58
N MET A 528 13.62 17.86 -8.69
CA MET A 528 14.01 19.25 -8.92
C MET A 528 15.51 19.44 -8.83
N SER A 529 16.04 20.37 -9.63
CA SER A 529 17.41 20.86 -9.52
C SER A 529 17.57 21.81 -8.32
N ILE A 530 18.85 22.06 -7.94
CA ILE A 530 19.16 23.11 -6.94
C ILE A 530 18.63 24.48 -7.42
N ALA A 531 18.76 24.78 -8.71
CA ALA A 531 18.26 26.05 -9.27
C ALA A 531 16.74 26.19 -9.15
N ASP A 532 15.98 25.11 -9.37
CA ASP A 532 14.52 25.13 -9.22
C ASP A 532 14.11 25.40 -7.77
N LEU A 533 14.76 24.73 -6.81
CA LEU A 533 14.47 24.92 -5.39
C LEU A 533 14.83 26.34 -4.89
N VAL A 534 15.94 26.89 -5.40
CA VAL A 534 16.30 28.29 -5.10
C VAL A 534 15.26 29.25 -5.71
N ALA A 535 14.75 28.97 -6.90
CA ALA A 535 13.68 29.76 -7.52
C ALA A 535 12.35 29.66 -6.75
N GLU A 536 12.09 28.55 -6.04
CA GLU A 536 10.96 28.39 -5.10
C GLU A 536 11.18 29.17 -3.78
N GLY A 537 12.38 29.73 -3.54
CA GLY A 537 12.67 30.59 -2.39
C GLY A 537 13.51 29.91 -1.29
N HIS A 538 14.01 28.70 -1.52
CA HIS A 538 14.93 28.03 -0.57
C HIS A 538 16.33 28.62 -0.63
N ASP A 539 17.02 28.66 0.52
CA ASP A 539 18.42 29.11 0.59
C ASP A 539 19.35 28.14 -0.16
N GLY A 540 20.10 28.65 -1.11
CA GLY A 540 20.94 27.85 -1.99
C GLY A 540 22.08 27.09 -1.29
N GLU A 541 22.61 27.60 -0.16
CA GLU A 541 23.63 26.89 0.63
C GLU A 541 22.99 25.70 1.37
N THR A 542 21.84 25.92 1.96
CA THR A 542 21.04 24.88 2.63
C THR A 542 20.66 23.77 1.65
N VAL A 543 20.16 24.11 0.46
CA VAL A 543 19.78 23.12 -0.57
C VAL A 543 20.99 22.27 -0.98
N ARG A 544 22.17 22.90 -1.26
CA ARG A 544 23.40 22.15 -1.60
C ARG A 544 23.85 21.23 -0.47
N ARG A 545 23.75 21.68 0.78
CA ARG A 545 24.09 20.87 1.95
C ARG A 545 23.18 19.65 2.07
N ILE A 546 21.87 19.82 1.89
CA ILE A 546 20.90 18.73 1.97
C ILE A 546 21.11 17.75 0.81
N GLU A 547 21.32 18.23 -0.42
CA GLU A 547 21.64 17.38 -1.57
C GLU A 547 22.90 16.54 -1.32
N HIS A 548 23.95 17.16 -0.77
CA HIS A 548 25.18 16.46 -0.40
C HIS A 548 24.91 15.34 0.62
N LEU A 549 24.17 15.61 1.68
CA LEU A 549 23.78 14.62 2.70
C LEU A 549 22.94 13.49 2.08
N LEU A 550 21.99 13.83 1.23
CA LEU A 550 21.12 12.86 0.53
C LEU A 550 21.97 11.88 -0.30
N TYR A 551 22.90 12.34 -1.12
CA TYR A 551 23.72 11.46 -1.95
C TYR A 551 24.78 10.70 -1.15
N SER A 552 25.41 11.31 -0.15
CA SER A 552 26.45 10.66 0.66
C SER A 552 25.89 9.59 1.61
N SER A 553 24.59 9.59 1.86
CA SER A 553 23.92 8.64 2.77
C SER A 553 23.33 7.40 2.07
N GLU A 554 23.49 7.26 0.74
CA GLU A 554 22.91 6.14 -0.02
C GLU A 554 23.29 4.76 0.54
N TRP A 555 24.56 4.59 0.93
CA TRP A 555 25.05 3.33 1.49
C TRP A 555 24.36 2.93 2.81
N LYS A 556 23.93 3.90 3.63
CA LYS A 556 23.14 3.63 4.85
C LYS A 556 21.75 3.11 4.49
N ARG A 557 21.10 3.73 3.50
CA ARG A 557 19.76 3.31 3.05
C ARG A 557 19.72 1.88 2.53
N PHE A 558 20.77 1.41 1.88
CA PHE A 558 20.90 0.00 1.44
C PHE A 558 20.96 -1.00 2.60
N GLN A 559 21.24 -0.56 3.81
CA GLN A 559 21.32 -1.40 5.01
C GLN A 559 20.16 -1.15 5.99
N SER A 560 19.18 -0.33 5.60
CA SER A 560 18.01 -0.07 6.44
C SER A 560 16.97 -1.20 6.31
N ALA A 561 16.24 -1.44 7.39
CA ALA A 561 15.12 -2.38 7.41
C ALA A 561 14.10 -2.06 6.30
N PRO A 562 13.38 -3.06 5.75
CA PRO A 562 12.24 -2.81 4.89
C PRO A 562 11.16 -2.00 5.62
N GLY A 563 10.31 -1.31 4.89
CA GLY A 563 9.25 -0.48 5.47
C GLY A 563 8.23 -0.09 4.41
N VAL A 564 7.02 0.27 4.84
CA VAL A 564 5.91 0.53 3.94
C VAL A 564 6.15 1.75 3.05
N ARG A 565 5.83 1.60 1.77
CA ARG A 565 5.79 2.66 0.78
C ARG A 565 4.50 3.47 0.91
N LEU A 566 4.61 4.78 1.08
CA LEU A 566 3.48 5.72 1.21
C LEU A 566 3.52 6.82 0.15
N SER A 567 4.71 7.20 -0.28
CA SER A 567 4.95 8.28 -1.25
C SER A 567 5.11 7.75 -2.67
N GLN A 568 5.12 8.65 -3.63
CA GLN A 568 5.37 8.30 -5.03
C GLN A 568 6.78 7.75 -5.24
N LYS A 569 7.77 8.29 -4.49
CA LYS A 569 9.17 7.83 -4.55
C LYS A 569 9.69 7.48 -3.15
N ALA A 570 9.44 6.25 -2.73
CA ALA A 570 10.10 5.68 -1.56
C ALA A 570 11.58 5.36 -1.89
N PHE A 571 12.44 5.45 -0.88
CA PHE A 571 13.82 4.98 -1.01
C PHE A 571 13.85 3.47 -1.26
N TRP A 572 14.84 2.99 -2.00
CA TRP A 572 15.09 1.61 -2.36
C TRP A 572 14.46 1.17 -3.69
N LEU A 573 13.16 1.08 -3.83
CA LEU A 573 12.52 0.55 -5.05
C LEU A 573 12.29 1.62 -6.12
N ASP A 574 11.79 2.78 -5.71
CA ASP A 574 11.42 3.86 -6.64
C ASP A 574 12.62 4.74 -7.02
N ARG A 575 13.60 4.87 -6.10
CA ARG A 575 14.81 5.68 -6.26
C ARG A 575 16.05 4.81 -6.21
N ARG A 576 16.58 4.43 -7.37
CA ARG A 576 17.70 3.49 -7.53
C ARG A 576 19.00 4.23 -7.88
N TYR A 577 19.56 4.95 -6.92
CA TYR A 577 20.81 5.67 -7.13
C TYR A 577 22.02 4.79 -6.81
N PRO A 578 23.14 4.98 -7.54
CA PRO A 578 24.38 4.27 -7.22
C PRO A 578 24.94 4.75 -5.89
N ILE A 579 25.40 3.82 -5.05
CA ILE A 579 26.05 4.15 -3.77
C ILE A 579 27.32 4.97 -4.02
N VAL A 580 28.14 4.52 -4.97
CA VAL A 580 29.37 5.23 -5.36
C VAL A 580 29.02 6.27 -6.41
N ASN A 581 28.75 7.49 -5.96
CA ASN A 581 28.32 8.60 -6.80
C ASN A 581 29.08 9.89 -6.45
N ARG A 582 29.75 10.48 -7.44
CA ARG A 582 30.46 11.76 -7.28
C ARG A 582 29.75 12.94 -7.96
N TRP A 583 28.65 12.66 -8.66
CA TRP A 583 27.90 13.74 -9.28
C TRP A 583 27.20 14.58 -8.21
N ARG A 584 27.23 15.88 -8.39
CA ARG A 584 26.49 16.86 -7.59
C ARG A 584 25.95 17.91 -8.55
N ASP A 585 24.73 18.37 -8.30
CA ASP A 585 24.18 19.52 -9.00
C ASP A 585 24.99 20.77 -8.61
N ARG A 586 25.31 21.61 -9.59
CA ARG A 586 26.09 22.81 -9.35
C ARG A 586 25.24 24.07 -9.28
N GLY A 587 23.94 23.97 -9.53
CA GLY A 587 22.98 25.05 -9.53
C GLY A 587 22.93 25.83 -10.81
#